data_b95e03184e4df0076bb923d782bf402e
#
_entry.id   b95e03184e4df0076bb923d782bf402e
#
_cell.length_a   1.000
_cell.length_b   1.000
_cell.length_c   1.000
_cell.angle_alpha   90.00
_cell.angle_beta   90.00
_cell.angle_gamma   90.00
#
_symmetry.space_group_name_H-M   'P 1'
#
loop_
_entity.id
_entity.type
_entity.pdbx_description
1 polymer ?
#
loop_
_entity_poly.entity_id
_entity_poly.type
_entity_poly.pdbx_seq_one_letter_code
_entity_poly.pdbx_strand_id
1 'polypeptide(L)'
;GLGDVYKRQVSKQLIAIWAEAHNHVIGKNHTMPWHLPAELAHFKKTTMGSAILMGRVTFDGMNRRCLPGRETLILTRDKDFDCEGVTTVTSVEEALAWFEQQDKDLYIAGGAGVYKAFDGHYDALIKTTIEADLEGDTYFPQLDMTAFKEVSRDRAVKDDKNAYDFSISRYEKEGD
;
A
#
# COMPACT_ATOMS: atom_id res chain seq x y z
N GLY A 1 -21.63 -20.33 -7.88
CA GLY A 1 -22.57 -20.77 -6.88
C GLY A 1 -22.80 -19.73 -5.78
N LEU A 2 -23.74 -20.00 -4.93
CA LEU A 2 -24.07 -19.10 -3.81
C LEU A 2 -22.86 -18.89 -2.89
N GLY A 3 -22.07 -19.90 -2.66
CA GLY A 3 -20.89 -19.78 -1.82
C GLY A 3 -19.85 -18.86 -2.39
N ASP A 4 -19.69 -18.82 -3.71
CA ASP A 4 -18.74 -17.91 -4.35
C ASP A 4 -19.20 -16.46 -4.26
N VAL A 5 -20.48 -16.23 -4.45
CA VAL A 5 -21.05 -14.87 -4.31
C VAL A 5 -20.90 -14.38 -2.88
N TYR A 6 -21.21 -15.23 -1.92
CA TYR A 6 -21.07 -14.89 -0.50
C TYR A 6 -19.62 -14.58 -0.13
N LYS A 7 -18.67 -15.42 -0.60
CA LYS A 7 -17.24 -15.17 -0.35
C LYS A 7 -16.79 -13.83 -0.90
N ARG A 8 -17.24 -13.46 -2.10
CA ARG A 8 -16.89 -12.16 -2.68
C ARG A 8 -17.43 -11.00 -1.85
N GLN A 9 -18.63 -11.15 -1.32
CA GLN A 9 -19.25 -10.10 -0.50
C GLN A 9 -18.52 -9.87 0.81
N VAL A 10 -17.92 -10.92 1.39
CA VAL A 10 -17.24 -10.82 2.68
C VAL A 10 -15.72 -10.87 2.56
N SER A 11 -15.19 -10.91 1.34
CA SER A 11 -13.76 -11.11 1.11
C SER A 11 -12.97 -9.81 0.95
N LYS A 12 -13.47 -8.72 1.53
CA LYS A 12 -12.67 -7.49 1.58
C LYS A 12 -11.35 -7.76 2.31
N GLN A 13 -10.30 -7.11 1.88
CA GLN A 13 -8.95 -7.38 2.35
C GLN A 13 -8.26 -6.12 2.82
N LEU A 14 -7.42 -6.29 3.82
CA LEU A 14 -6.44 -5.29 4.24
C LEU A 14 -5.12 -5.64 3.55
N ILE A 15 -4.60 -4.75 2.72
CA ILE A 15 -3.50 -5.05 1.81
C ILE A 15 -2.40 -4.01 1.97
N ALA A 16 -1.16 -4.48 2.16
CA ALA A 16 0.00 -3.58 2.02
C ALA A 16 0.36 -3.48 0.55
N ILE A 17 0.53 -2.27 0.05
CA ILE A 17 0.97 -2.02 -1.31
C ILE A 17 2.17 -1.08 -1.29
N TRP A 18 3.29 -1.50 -1.92
CA TRP A 18 4.50 -0.69 -1.93
C TRP A 18 5.41 -1.06 -3.09
N ALA A 19 6.38 -0.18 -3.35
CA ALA A 19 7.46 -0.45 -4.28
C ALA A 19 8.78 -0.27 -3.54
N GLU A 20 9.73 -1.16 -3.79
CA GLU A 20 11.07 -1.08 -3.21
C GLU A 20 12.12 -1.44 -4.24
N ALA A 21 13.34 -0.86 -4.07
CA ALA A 21 14.50 -1.25 -4.86
C ALA A 21 15.04 -2.60 -4.34
N HIS A 22 16.01 -3.19 -5.05
CA HIS A 22 16.64 -4.44 -4.62
C HIS A 22 17.19 -4.37 -3.20
N ASN A 23 17.73 -3.21 -2.80
CA ASN A 23 18.26 -2.98 -1.46
C ASN A 23 17.22 -2.51 -0.45
N HIS A 24 15.92 -2.71 -0.75
CA HIS A 24 14.78 -2.40 0.10
C HIS A 24 14.52 -0.91 0.34
N VAL A 25 15.15 -0.02 -0.42
CA VAL A 25 14.89 1.41 -0.34
C VAL A 25 13.49 1.72 -0.85
N ILE A 26 12.73 2.49 -0.09
CA ILE A 26 11.40 2.94 -0.47
C ILE A 26 11.27 4.46 -0.53
N GLY A 27 12.28 5.19 -0.05
CA GLY A 27 12.23 6.64 -0.07
C GLY A 27 13.58 7.29 0.08
N LYS A 28 13.65 8.54 -0.37
CA LYS A 28 14.78 9.43 -0.19
C LYS A 28 14.25 10.85 -0.08
N ASN A 29 14.61 11.56 1.00
CA ASN A 29 14.15 12.93 1.24
C ASN A 29 12.62 13.07 1.14
N HIS A 30 11.88 12.11 1.71
CA HIS A 30 10.41 12.04 1.72
C HIS A 30 9.78 11.86 0.34
N THR A 31 10.55 11.46 -0.69
CA THR A 31 10.06 11.14 -2.02
C THR A 31 10.59 9.78 -2.46
N MET A 32 10.04 9.25 -3.52
CA MET A 32 10.55 8.02 -4.11
C MET A 32 11.77 8.33 -4.98
N PRO A 33 12.86 7.54 -4.89
CA PRO A 33 14.08 7.82 -5.66
C PRO A 33 14.02 7.38 -7.12
N TRP A 34 12.84 7.05 -7.62
CA TRP A 34 12.64 6.63 -9.01
C TRP A 34 11.44 7.35 -9.61
N HIS A 35 11.39 7.37 -10.93
CA HIS A 35 10.25 7.84 -11.69
C HIS A 35 9.87 6.77 -12.69
N LEU A 36 8.79 6.04 -12.42
CA LEU A 36 8.31 4.93 -13.25
C LEU A 36 6.81 5.11 -13.50
N PRO A 37 6.45 5.76 -14.63
CA PRO A 37 5.02 5.97 -14.93
C PRO A 37 4.20 4.69 -14.99
N ALA A 38 4.79 3.58 -15.46
CA ALA A 38 4.09 2.31 -15.50
C ALA A 38 3.78 1.76 -14.10
N GLU A 39 4.67 2.00 -13.12
CA GLU A 39 4.45 1.59 -11.74
C GLU A 39 3.35 2.45 -11.09
N LEU A 40 3.35 3.75 -11.36
CA LEU A 40 2.29 4.65 -10.91
C LEU A 40 0.93 4.26 -11.49
N ALA A 41 0.89 3.87 -12.76
CA ALA A 41 -0.33 3.39 -13.41
C ALA A 41 -0.84 2.11 -12.76
N HIS A 42 0.07 1.20 -12.39
CA HIS A 42 -0.27 -0.01 -11.66
C HIS A 42 -0.90 0.32 -10.30
N PHE A 43 -0.28 1.22 -9.55
CA PHE A 43 -0.80 1.64 -8.25
C PHE A 43 -2.21 2.22 -8.38
N LYS A 44 -2.40 3.11 -9.34
CA LYS A 44 -3.69 3.74 -9.58
C LYS A 44 -4.76 2.70 -9.93
N LYS A 45 -4.45 1.82 -10.87
CA LYS A 45 -5.39 0.80 -11.33
C LYS A 45 -5.77 -0.16 -10.20
N THR A 46 -4.78 -0.57 -9.42
CA THR A 46 -4.97 -1.54 -8.33
C THR A 46 -5.85 -0.97 -7.22
N THR A 47 -5.66 0.30 -6.87
CA THR A 47 -6.33 0.91 -5.71
C THR A 47 -7.64 1.62 -6.08
N MET A 48 -7.96 1.77 -7.35
CA MET A 48 -9.15 2.52 -7.77
C MET A 48 -10.42 1.91 -7.19
N GLY A 49 -11.28 2.77 -6.64
CA GLY A 49 -12.54 2.34 -6.04
C GLY A 49 -12.41 1.84 -4.60
N SER A 50 -11.20 1.77 -4.08
CA SER A 50 -10.93 1.28 -2.72
C SER A 50 -10.58 2.42 -1.77
N ALA A 51 -10.21 2.10 -0.54
CA ALA A 51 -9.70 3.07 0.42
C ALA A 51 -8.20 2.93 0.53
N ILE A 52 -7.51 4.04 0.79
CA ILE A 52 -6.05 4.09 0.98
C ILE A 52 -5.77 4.76 2.31
N LEU A 53 -4.94 4.13 3.13
CA LEU A 53 -4.47 4.69 4.39
C LEU A 53 -2.98 4.97 4.30
N MET A 54 -2.57 6.14 4.71
CA MET A 54 -1.16 6.52 4.80
C MET A 54 -0.93 7.36 6.06
N GLY A 55 0.33 7.49 6.46
CA GLY A 55 0.72 8.37 7.55
C GLY A 55 0.75 9.81 7.11
N ARG A 56 0.75 10.70 8.09
CA ARG A 56 0.73 12.14 7.83
C ARG A 56 1.95 12.62 7.04
N VAL A 57 3.15 12.12 7.36
CA VAL A 57 4.37 12.53 6.66
C VAL A 57 4.30 12.18 5.17
N THR A 58 3.81 10.99 4.86
CA THR A 58 3.61 10.57 3.46
C THR A 58 2.60 11.46 2.77
N PHE A 59 1.50 11.78 3.44
CA PHE A 59 0.46 12.64 2.89
C PHE A 59 0.98 14.07 2.67
N ASP A 60 1.75 14.60 3.62
CA ASP A 60 2.38 15.92 3.47
C ASP A 60 3.34 15.94 2.28
N GLY A 61 4.07 14.84 2.07
CA GLY A 61 4.96 14.68 0.91
C GLY A 61 4.22 14.67 -0.43
N MET A 62 2.93 14.38 -0.42
CA MET A 62 2.06 14.44 -1.60
C MET A 62 1.32 15.77 -1.70
N ASN A 63 1.77 16.79 -0.97
CA ASN A 63 1.13 18.12 -0.90
C ASN A 63 -0.33 18.02 -0.44
N ARG A 64 -0.64 17.06 0.42
CA ARG A 64 -1.98 16.81 0.96
C ARG A 64 -3.05 16.64 -0.11
N ARG A 65 -2.70 15.99 -1.22
CA ARG A 65 -3.63 15.72 -2.30
C ARG A 65 -4.29 14.37 -2.11
N CYS A 66 -5.61 14.37 -2.01
CA CYS A 66 -6.37 13.13 -2.05
C CYS A 66 -6.34 12.55 -3.45
N LEU A 67 -6.21 11.24 -3.54
CA LEU A 67 -6.14 10.55 -4.83
C LEU A 67 -7.58 10.35 -5.36
N PRO A 68 -7.87 10.83 -6.58
CA PRO A 68 -9.23 10.72 -7.11
C PRO A 68 -9.71 9.27 -7.22
N GLY A 69 -11.00 9.06 -6.94
CA GLY A 69 -11.62 7.74 -7.04
C GLY A 69 -11.31 6.79 -5.89
N ARG A 70 -10.63 7.27 -4.85
CA ARG A 70 -10.28 6.48 -3.68
C ARG A 70 -10.57 7.28 -2.43
N GLU A 71 -10.98 6.58 -1.38
CA GLU A 71 -11.21 7.23 -0.08
C GLU A 71 -9.88 7.29 0.67
N THR A 72 -9.57 8.45 1.25
CA THR A 72 -8.27 8.69 1.91
C THR A 72 -8.43 8.68 3.42
N LEU A 73 -7.65 7.82 4.09
CA LEU A 73 -7.51 7.84 5.54
C LEU A 73 -6.09 8.25 5.89
N ILE A 74 -5.96 9.07 6.93
CA ILE A 74 -4.65 9.47 7.45
C ILE A 74 -4.52 9.01 8.88
N LEU A 75 -3.46 8.24 9.15
CA LEU A 75 -3.12 7.77 10.49
C LEU A 75 -2.17 8.79 11.10
N THR A 76 -2.58 9.42 12.20
CA THR A 76 -1.77 10.39 12.93
C THR A 76 -2.18 10.41 14.39
N ARG A 77 -1.23 10.68 15.28
CA ARG A 77 -1.50 10.85 16.70
C ARG A 77 -2.18 12.18 17.01
N ASP A 78 -2.17 13.12 16.06
CA ASP A 78 -2.78 14.43 16.22
C ASP A 78 -4.30 14.35 16.03
N LYS A 79 -5.03 14.39 17.15
CA LYS A 79 -6.49 14.32 17.15
C LYS A 79 -7.14 15.49 16.43
N ASP A 80 -6.43 16.61 16.33
CA ASP A 80 -6.95 17.84 15.75
C ASP A 80 -6.61 17.96 14.27
N PHE A 81 -5.91 16.96 13.72
CA PHE A 81 -5.61 16.94 12.29
C PHE A 81 -6.93 16.86 11.51
N ASP A 82 -7.13 17.83 10.65
CA ASP A 82 -8.33 17.93 9.82
C ASP A 82 -7.94 18.41 8.43
N CYS A 83 -8.37 17.67 7.42
CA CYS A 83 -8.11 18.01 6.04
C CYS A 83 -9.33 17.60 5.22
N GLU A 84 -9.77 18.49 4.34
CA GLU A 84 -10.95 18.22 3.52
C GLU A 84 -10.77 16.95 2.70
N GLY A 85 -11.78 16.10 2.71
CA GLY A 85 -11.77 14.84 1.96
C GLY A 85 -11.04 13.70 2.62
N VAL A 86 -10.59 13.87 3.86
CA VAL A 86 -9.80 12.89 4.59
C VAL A 86 -10.54 12.39 5.83
N THR A 87 -10.48 11.09 6.07
CA THR A 87 -10.87 10.50 7.34
C THR A 87 -9.63 10.33 8.20
N THR A 88 -9.62 10.95 9.37
CA THR A 88 -8.49 10.87 10.30
C THR A 88 -8.70 9.72 11.27
N VAL A 89 -7.70 8.86 11.42
CA VAL A 89 -7.67 7.80 12.44
C VAL A 89 -6.41 7.97 13.28
N THR A 90 -6.52 7.71 14.58
CA THR A 90 -5.43 7.98 15.53
C THR A 90 -4.72 6.71 16.01
N SER A 91 -5.20 5.54 15.62
CA SER A 91 -4.59 4.26 16.01
C SER A 91 -4.89 3.19 14.96
N VAL A 92 -4.12 2.10 15.03
CA VAL A 92 -4.40 0.91 14.22
C VAL A 92 -5.80 0.37 14.54
N GLU A 93 -6.16 0.31 15.81
CA GLU A 93 -7.46 -0.19 16.27
C GLU A 93 -8.61 0.63 15.69
N GLU A 94 -8.45 1.95 15.65
CA GLU A 94 -9.47 2.83 15.07
C GLU A 94 -9.59 2.61 13.57
N ALA A 95 -8.46 2.43 12.88
CA ALA A 95 -8.46 2.13 11.45
C ALA A 95 -9.14 0.79 11.16
N LEU A 96 -8.85 -0.23 11.96
CA LEU A 96 -9.48 -1.55 11.80
C LEU A 96 -10.97 -1.50 12.09
N ALA A 97 -11.40 -0.74 13.08
CA ALA A 97 -12.81 -0.55 13.37
C ALA A 97 -13.52 0.15 12.22
N TRP A 98 -12.88 1.15 11.62
CA TRP A 98 -13.41 1.81 10.42
C TRP A 98 -13.55 0.82 9.26
N PHE A 99 -12.51 0.01 9.03
CA PHE A 99 -12.50 -0.99 7.96
C PHE A 99 -13.63 -2.01 8.12
N GLU A 100 -13.92 -2.43 9.35
CA GLU A 100 -15.00 -3.37 9.64
C GLU A 100 -16.36 -2.88 9.11
N GLN A 101 -16.57 -1.57 9.06
CA GLN A 101 -17.81 -0.96 8.63
C GLN A 101 -17.91 -0.75 7.12
N GLN A 102 -16.84 -1.09 6.38
CA GLN A 102 -16.77 -0.86 4.94
C GLN A 102 -16.97 -2.16 4.17
N ASP A 103 -17.31 -2.04 2.91
CA ASP A 103 -17.45 -3.17 1.99
C ASP A 103 -16.37 -3.18 0.91
N LYS A 104 -15.32 -2.38 1.06
CA LYS A 104 -14.24 -2.24 0.10
C LYS A 104 -12.90 -2.58 0.76
N ASP A 105 -11.91 -2.87 -0.08
CA ASP A 105 -10.54 -3.14 0.37
C ASP A 105 -9.91 -1.87 0.96
N LEU A 106 -9.00 -2.07 1.90
CA LEU A 106 -8.18 -1.00 2.45
C LEU A 106 -6.71 -1.29 2.13
N TYR A 107 -6.09 -0.36 1.42
CA TYR A 107 -4.67 -0.42 1.06
C TYR A 107 -3.85 0.44 2.01
N ILE A 108 -2.82 -0.15 2.59
CA ILE A 108 -1.85 0.57 3.42
C ILE A 108 -0.71 1.00 2.49
N ALA A 109 -0.47 2.30 2.38
CA ALA A 109 0.39 2.88 1.35
C ALA A 109 1.55 3.72 1.90
N GLY A 110 1.97 3.49 3.13
CA GLY A 110 3.20 4.08 3.66
C GLY A 110 3.01 5.02 4.84
N GLY A 111 4.05 5.52 5.40
CA GLY A 111 5.43 5.07 5.16
C GLY A 111 5.83 3.86 5.98
N ALA A 112 7.15 3.72 6.17
CA ALA A 112 7.74 2.54 6.82
C ALA A 112 7.10 2.22 8.17
N GLY A 113 6.94 3.21 9.02
CA GLY A 113 6.33 3.01 10.34
C GLY A 113 4.88 2.57 10.26
N VAL A 114 4.15 3.06 9.26
CA VAL A 114 2.75 2.69 9.07
C VAL A 114 2.64 1.25 8.57
N TYR A 115 3.47 0.86 7.60
CA TYR A 115 3.51 -0.55 7.17
C TYR A 115 3.78 -1.48 8.35
N LYS A 116 4.72 -1.12 9.21
CA LYS A 116 5.09 -1.93 10.37
C LYS A 116 3.96 -2.00 11.40
N ALA A 117 3.24 -0.88 11.58
CA ALA A 117 2.16 -0.81 12.56
C ALA A 117 1.03 -1.80 12.27
N PHE A 118 0.80 -2.11 10.99
CA PHE A 118 -0.25 -3.06 10.59
C PHE A 118 0.27 -4.49 10.42
N ASP A 119 1.55 -4.76 10.75
CA ASP A 119 2.09 -6.12 10.69
C ASP A 119 1.23 -7.07 11.52
N GLY A 120 0.91 -8.23 10.98
CA GLY A 120 0.01 -9.19 11.62
C GLY A 120 -1.47 -9.02 11.26
N HIS A 121 -1.83 -7.92 10.61
CA HIS A 121 -3.22 -7.64 10.22
C HIS A 121 -3.47 -7.76 8.71
N TYR A 122 -2.43 -7.90 7.91
CA TYR A 122 -2.58 -7.94 6.45
C TYR A 122 -3.18 -9.26 5.99
N ASP A 123 -4.10 -9.17 5.03
CA ASP A 123 -4.66 -10.32 4.33
C ASP A 123 -3.89 -10.65 3.07
N ALA A 124 -3.28 -9.64 2.45
CA ALA A 124 -2.48 -9.79 1.24
C ALA A 124 -1.41 -8.70 1.19
N LEU A 125 -0.40 -8.95 0.37
CA LEU A 125 0.70 -8.00 0.15
C LEU A 125 0.90 -7.86 -1.36
N ILE A 126 1.10 -6.62 -1.83
CA ILE A 126 1.43 -6.36 -3.23
C ILE A 126 2.72 -5.56 -3.24
N LYS A 127 3.79 -6.22 -3.72
CA LYS A 127 5.13 -5.65 -3.73
C LYS A 127 5.61 -5.44 -5.15
N THR A 128 6.02 -4.22 -5.47
CA THR A 128 6.79 -3.96 -6.68
C THR A 128 8.26 -3.94 -6.33
N THR A 129 9.05 -4.75 -7.03
CA THR A 129 10.51 -4.77 -6.87
C THR A 129 11.14 -4.11 -8.09
N ILE A 130 11.80 -2.98 -7.87
CA ILE A 130 12.53 -2.27 -8.90
C ILE A 130 13.91 -2.91 -9.00
N GLU A 131 14.28 -3.35 -10.20
CA GLU A 131 15.50 -4.12 -10.42
C GLU A 131 16.72 -3.21 -10.51
N ALA A 132 17.03 -2.53 -9.41
CA ALA A 132 18.17 -1.65 -9.24
C ALA A 132 18.43 -1.43 -7.75
N ASP A 133 19.69 -1.18 -7.40
CA ASP A 133 20.05 -0.68 -6.09
C ASP A 133 20.07 0.84 -6.17
N LEU A 134 19.31 1.50 -5.30
CA LEU A 134 19.15 2.94 -5.32
C LEU A 134 19.53 3.54 -3.98
N GLU A 135 19.99 4.78 -4.00
CA GLU A 135 20.27 5.51 -2.77
C GLU A 135 18.96 5.96 -2.14
N GLY A 136 18.89 5.87 -0.82
CA GLY A 136 17.74 6.33 -0.08
C GLY A 136 18.01 6.35 1.41
N ASP A 137 17.08 6.93 2.13
CA ASP A 137 17.15 7.07 3.59
C ASP A 137 16.01 6.32 4.30
N THR A 138 15.08 5.78 3.56
CA THR A 138 13.94 5.05 4.10
C THR A 138 13.86 3.67 3.47
N TYR A 139 13.71 2.66 4.32
CA TYR A 139 13.70 1.26 3.92
C TYR A 139 12.39 0.60 4.31
N PHE A 140 11.96 -0.36 3.51
CA PHE A 140 10.77 -1.13 3.86
C PHE A 140 11.04 -1.92 5.14
N PRO A 141 10.11 -1.91 6.11
CA PRO A 141 10.32 -2.62 7.37
C PRO A 141 10.26 -4.13 7.17
N GLN A 142 10.86 -4.86 8.10
CA GLN A 142 10.74 -6.30 8.11
C GLN A 142 9.37 -6.69 8.66
N LEU A 143 8.57 -7.37 7.84
CA LEU A 143 7.26 -7.89 8.22
C LEU A 143 7.34 -9.38 8.46
N ASP A 144 6.42 -9.92 9.24
CA ASP A 144 6.28 -11.36 9.39
C ASP A 144 5.63 -11.93 8.14
N MET A 145 6.43 -12.58 7.30
CA MET A 145 6.00 -13.14 6.01
C MET A 145 5.68 -14.64 6.10
N THR A 146 5.78 -15.24 7.28
CA THR A 146 5.71 -16.70 7.43
C THR A 146 4.37 -17.30 7.00
N ALA A 147 3.29 -16.54 7.13
CA ALA A 147 1.96 -17.00 6.75
C ALA A 147 1.62 -16.72 5.27
N PHE A 148 2.52 -16.07 4.53
CA PHE A 148 2.24 -15.63 3.17
C PHE A 148 2.99 -16.47 2.14
N LYS A 149 2.37 -16.64 0.98
CA LYS A 149 3.05 -17.22 -0.17
C LYS A 149 2.79 -16.37 -1.41
N GLU A 150 3.76 -16.34 -2.31
CA GLU A 150 3.60 -15.65 -3.58
C GLU A 150 2.62 -16.39 -4.47
N VAL A 151 1.57 -15.69 -4.92
CA VAL A 151 0.53 -16.29 -5.76
C VAL A 151 0.59 -15.78 -7.20
N SER A 152 1.28 -14.67 -7.44
CA SER A 152 1.49 -14.17 -8.81
C SER A 152 2.72 -13.28 -8.86
N ARG A 153 3.29 -13.19 -10.06
CA ARG A 153 4.42 -12.29 -10.35
C ARG A 153 4.34 -11.86 -11.81
N ASP A 154 4.31 -10.56 -12.04
CA ASP A 154 4.31 -9.97 -13.38
C ASP A 154 5.55 -9.11 -13.53
N ARG A 155 6.22 -9.20 -14.67
CA ARG A 155 7.44 -8.43 -14.94
C ARG A 155 7.17 -7.38 -16.01
N ALA A 156 7.67 -6.17 -15.77
CA ALA A 156 7.64 -5.06 -16.72
C ALA A 156 9.07 -4.68 -17.09
N VAL A 157 9.32 -4.54 -18.38
CA VAL A 157 10.66 -4.25 -18.91
C VAL A 157 10.81 -2.74 -19.09
N LYS A 158 12.01 -2.22 -18.78
CA LYS A 158 12.33 -0.80 -18.96
C LYS A 158 12.08 -0.38 -20.43
N ASP A 159 11.74 0.88 -20.60
CA ASP A 159 11.49 1.48 -21.90
C ASP A 159 11.87 2.97 -21.89
N ASP A 160 11.49 3.72 -22.91
CA ASP A 160 11.82 5.14 -23.03
C ASP A 160 11.34 5.99 -21.85
N LYS A 161 10.25 5.58 -21.22
CA LYS A 161 9.62 6.34 -20.12
C LYS A 161 9.91 5.75 -18.76
N ASN A 162 10.34 4.49 -18.71
CA ASN A 162 10.55 3.75 -17.46
C ASN A 162 11.99 3.25 -17.42
N ALA A 163 12.79 3.87 -16.55
CA ALA A 163 14.25 3.68 -16.53
C ALA A 163 14.71 2.31 -16.03
N TYR A 164 13.84 1.55 -15.36
CA TYR A 164 14.19 0.28 -14.74
C TYR A 164 13.18 -0.78 -15.07
N ASP A 165 13.64 -2.04 -15.16
CA ASP A 165 12.75 -3.19 -15.09
C ASP A 165 12.16 -3.27 -13.69
N PHE A 166 10.95 -3.80 -13.56
CA PHE A 166 10.38 -4.07 -12.25
C PHE A 166 9.45 -5.26 -12.31
N SER A 167 9.20 -5.86 -11.15
CA SER A 167 8.28 -6.99 -11.02
C SER A 167 7.23 -6.65 -9.97
N ILE A 168 5.99 -7.08 -10.21
CA ILE A 168 4.89 -6.92 -9.26
C ILE A 168 4.52 -8.30 -8.74
N SER A 169 4.65 -8.49 -7.43
CA SER A 169 4.36 -9.76 -6.77
C SER A 169 3.20 -9.60 -5.82
N ARG A 170 2.27 -10.55 -5.86
CA ARG A 170 1.16 -10.62 -4.92
C ARG A 170 1.39 -11.80 -3.98
N TYR A 171 1.21 -11.55 -2.70
CA TYR A 171 1.31 -12.57 -1.65
C TYR A 171 -0.03 -12.65 -0.94
N GLU A 172 -0.47 -13.87 -0.65
CA GLU A 172 -1.68 -14.10 0.10
C GLU A 172 -1.40 -15.07 1.24
N LYS A 173 -2.17 -14.97 2.31
CA LYS A 173 -2.04 -15.91 3.42
C LYS A 173 -2.37 -17.31 2.93
N GLU A 174 -1.55 -18.28 3.35
CA GLU A 174 -1.90 -19.68 3.18
C GLU A 174 -3.10 -19.92 4.06
N GLY A 175 -4.23 -20.16 3.41
CA GLY A 175 -5.48 -20.21 4.10
C GLY A 175 -5.77 -21.59 4.61
N ASP A 176 -6.56 -21.62 5.56
CA ASP A 176 -7.39 -22.72 5.99
C ASP A 176 -8.68 -22.69 5.23
#